data_7ed5935dd6cce2348db190ec1f039619
#
_entry.id   7ed5935dd6cce2348db190ec1f039619
#
_cell.length_a   1.000
_cell.length_b   1.000
_cell.length_c   1.000
_cell.angle_alpha   90.00
_cell.angle_beta   90.00
_cell.angle_gamma   90.00
#
_symmetry.space_group_name_H-M   'P 1'
#
loop_
_entity.id
_entity.type
_entity.pdbx_description
1 polymer ?
#
loop_
_entity_poly.entity_id
_entity_poly.type
_entity_poly.pdbx_seq_one_letter_code
_entity_poly.pdbx_strand_id
1 'polypeptide(L)'
;MSSEQIQSELLVISDEILQILDKIVDSEQFVGQKSLIKLLRYVTEKTLQGEHDTIKAYTIAVDVFDRPSSFDATTDTIVRVQAGKLRRTLEWYYRNSGSDDTIRIHIPKGTYVPRFISPREHLENRDGTGVLIKKHARLPRIGVMPFINETGQSGQDVFSAGIAEQLSDELSCFIGIQVVSHRSIHSYVGQTEDGDEHVICRFELDYLLTGSVYHLNSRIRTAVALIDCASNNQVWSGRFEDEKAIKTYFQIQDAIVDKIIPLIGDIFGIIPVSHFKPSIDKFHIDVSLVEGYFNFYHYNLSLTPENHSRALELLTQLKSMHDQDPTLLAMLGVLEIDAVVLFFDPNEQRIPAALDLAYKALQLDSMNQQVHFTMCYAMLLQGGLEEVRYHASQIININPKAAYMKGVAGWFIAMTGEYDTGLALIEESKNLNPLCPSWFHLPYLLRCFKQEDYVTAVKEAHLFGMAEYYWGPMLRAITYSYLNKEDHARLEYNKAVELNPDLMRRPNHYISYFVTDPDLVDQMVGRLSHLAE
;
A
#
# COMPACT_ATOMS: atom_id res chain seq x y z
N MET A 1 -21.87 15.59 33.34
CA MET A 1 -22.44 14.47 34.10
C MET A 1 -21.94 14.54 35.52
N SER A 2 -22.82 14.36 36.53
CA SER A 2 -22.41 14.35 37.91
C SER A 2 -21.67 13.05 38.26
N SER A 3 -20.81 13.08 39.29
CA SER A 3 -20.05 11.89 39.77
C SER A 3 -20.97 10.71 40.11
N GLU A 4 -22.19 10.98 40.57
CA GLU A 4 -23.23 9.98 40.88
C GLU A 4 -23.84 9.34 39.62
N GLN A 5 -23.96 10.08 38.52
CA GLN A 5 -24.44 9.54 37.24
C GLN A 5 -23.40 8.59 36.60
N ILE A 6 -22.13 8.94 36.68
CA ILE A 6 -21.04 8.08 36.17
C ILE A 6 -20.96 6.79 36.98
N GLN A 7 -21.14 6.86 38.30
CA GLN A 7 -21.09 5.71 39.19
C GLN A 7 -22.29 4.77 39.01
N SER A 8 -23.47 5.32 38.68
CA SER A 8 -24.68 4.54 38.33
C SER A 8 -24.54 3.84 36.98
N GLU A 9 -23.98 4.48 35.97
CA GLU A 9 -23.75 3.88 34.67
C GLU A 9 -22.70 2.77 34.72
N LEU A 10 -21.64 2.94 35.50
CA LEU A 10 -20.60 1.90 35.70
C LEU A 10 -21.17 0.65 36.42
N LEU A 11 -22.08 0.81 37.36
CA LEU A 11 -22.76 -0.31 38.01
C LEU A 11 -23.66 -1.10 37.07
N VAL A 12 -24.42 -0.43 36.21
CA VAL A 12 -25.28 -1.06 35.21
C VAL A 12 -24.47 -1.87 34.17
N ILE A 13 -23.34 -1.33 33.74
CA ILE A 13 -22.44 -2.02 32.78
C ILE A 13 -21.79 -3.25 33.46
N SER A 14 -21.43 -3.18 34.73
CA SER A 14 -20.86 -4.30 35.47
C SER A 14 -21.84 -5.46 35.63
N ASP A 15 -23.12 -5.20 35.89
CA ASP A 15 -24.16 -6.21 36.01
C ASP A 15 -24.44 -6.87 34.64
N GLU A 16 -24.44 -6.11 33.56
CA GLU A 16 -24.60 -6.64 32.20
C GLU A 16 -23.43 -7.56 31.80
N ILE A 17 -22.18 -7.20 32.14
CA ILE A 17 -20.99 -8.04 31.91
C ILE A 17 -21.10 -9.36 32.66
N LEU A 18 -21.57 -9.36 33.90
CA LEU A 18 -21.74 -10.58 34.71
C LEU A 18 -22.83 -11.50 34.13
N GLN A 19 -23.94 -10.94 33.63
CA GLN A 19 -24.97 -11.72 32.94
C GLN A 19 -24.45 -12.40 31.69
N ILE A 20 -23.64 -11.70 30.89
CA ILE A 20 -22.99 -12.25 29.71
C ILE A 20 -21.95 -13.31 30.09
N LEU A 21 -21.18 -13.10 31.14
CA LEU A 21 -20.24 -14.09 31.67
C LEU A 21 -20.97 -15.41 32.01
N ASP A 22 -22.11 -15.32 32.70
CA ASP A 22 -22.91 -16.50 33.03
C ASP A 22 -23.46 -17.19 31.77
N LYS A 23 -23.95 -16.43 30.80
CA LYS A 23 -24.40 -16.96 29.50
C LYS A 23 -23.27 -17.68 28.75
N ILE A 24 -22.05 -17.15 28.77
CA ILE A 24 -20.88 -17.80 28.15
C ILE A 24 -20.57 -19.13 28.83
N VAL A 25 -20.51 -19.11 30.15
CA VAL A 25 -20.15 -20.28 30.97
C VAL A 25 -21.15 -21.43 30.81
N ASP A 26 -22.43 -21.12 30.64
CA ASP A 26 -23.51 -22.10 30.44
C ASP A 26 -23.67 -22.54 28.99
N SER A 27 -22.91 -22.01 28.07
CA SER A 27 -22.97 -22.36 26.64
C SER A 27 -22.35 -23.73 26.34
N GLU A 28 -22.81 -24.35 25.23
CA GLU A 28 -22.30 -25.66 24.77
C GLU A 28 -20.76 -25.66 24.55
N GLN A 29 -20.18 -24.51 24.18
CA GLN A 29 -18.75 -24.36 23.94
C GLN A 29 -17.91 -24.49 25.22
N PHE A 30 -18.51 -24.22 26.37
CA PHE A 30 -17.84 -24.30 27.68
C PHE A 30 -18.21 -25.54 28.48
N VAL A 31 -19.14 -26.40 27.99
CA VAL A 31 -19.49 -27.66 28.67
C VAL A 31 -18.25 -28.53 28.87
N GLY A 32 -18.03 -28.94 30.12
CA GLY A 32 -16.89 -29.77 30.52
C GLY A 32 -15.54 -29.05 30.64
N GLN A 33 -15.47 -27.77 30.35
CA GLN A 33 -14.22 -26.96 30.35
C GLN A 33 -13.96 -26.25 31.69
N LYS A 34 -14.02 -26.99 32.81
CA LYS A 34 -13.93 -26.45 34.18
C LYS A 34 -12.77 -25.45 34.39
N SER A 35 -11.59 -25.77 33.84
CA SER A 35 -10.40 -24.92 33.99
C SER A 35 -10.53 -23.58 33.24
N LEU A 36 -11.18 -23.60 32.07
CA LEU A 36 -11.41 -22.36 31.30
C LEU A 36 -12.48 -21.49 31.94
N ILE A 37 -13.52 -22.11 32.51
CA ILE A 37 -14.57 -21.42 33.24
C ILE A 37 -13.98 -20.72 34.47
N LYS A 38 -13.16 -21.42 35.28
CA LYS A 38 -12.47 -20.82 36.42
C LYS A 38 -11.60 -19.64 36.01
N LEU A 39 -10.83 -19.79 34.92
CA LEU A 39 -9.96 -18.73 34.41
C LEU A 39 -10.77 -17.53 33.93
N LEU A 40 -11.82 -17.75 33.14
CA LEU A 40 -12.66 -16.67 32.60
C LEU A 40 -13.34 -15.87 33.73
N ARG A 41 -13.94 -16.55 34.71
CA ARG A 41 -14.55 -15.92 35.87
C ARG A 41 -13.53 -15.09 36.65
N TYR A 42 -12.40 -15.67 37.01
CA TYR A 42 -11.34 -15.01 37.77
C TYR A 42 -10.88 -13.72 37.10
N VAL A 43 -10.50 -13.75 35.84
CA VAL A 43 -9.98 -12.55 35.16
C VAL A 43 -11.07 -11.49 34.96
N THR A 44 -12.32 -11.89 34.69
CA THR A 44 -13.45 -10.96 34.51
C THR A 44 -13.82 -10.28 35.84
N GLU A 45 -14.01 -11.05 36.91
CA GLU A 45 -14.38 -10.52 38.23
C GLU A 45 -13.28 -9.61 38.80
N LYS A 46 -12.00 -9.99 38.72
CA LYS A 46 -10.85 -9.16 39.12
C LYS A 46 -10.78 -7.86 38.35
N THR A 47 -11.07 -7.89 37.08
CA THR A 47 -11.09 -6.68 36.22
C THR A 47 -12.23 -5.74 36.62
N LEU A 48 -13.44 -6.26 36.88
CA LEU A 48 -14.58 -5.47 37.34
C LEU A 48 -14.36 -4.87 38.76
N GLN A 49 -13.56 -5.53 39.61
CA GLN A 49 -13.15 -5.03 40.92
C GLN A 49 -12.04 -3.96 40.86
N GLY A 50 -11.53 -3.66 39.65
CA GLY A 50 -10.42 -2.71 39.46
C GLY A 50 -9.03 -3.27 39.79
N GLU A 51 -8.93 -4.59 39.99
CA GLU A 51 -7.70 -5.26 40.45
C GLU A 51 -6.86 -5.80 39.26
N HIS A 52 -6.80 -5.07 38.13
CA HIS A 52 -6.12 -5.53 36.89
C HIS A 52 -4.63 -5.77 37.10
N ASP A 53 -3.98 -5.02 37.99
CA ASP A 53 -2.55 -5.18 38.28
C ASP A 53 -2.20 -6.51 38.96
N THR A 54 -3.21 -7.17 39.55
CA THR A 54 -3.05 -8.49 40.17
C THR A 54 -3.18 -9.64 39.19
N ILE A 55 -3.70 -9.43 37.98
CA ILE A 55 -3.92 -10.46 36.98
C ILE A 55 -2.60 -10.75 36.23
N LYS A 56 -1.76 -11.60 36.84
CA LYS A 56 -0.46 -12.02 36.32
C LYS A 56 -0.39 -13.55 36.18
N ALA A 57 0.55 -14.05 35.37
CA ALA A 57 0.72 -15.50 35.20
C ALA A 57 0.89 -16.23 36.55
N TYR A 58 1.62 -15.64 37.49
CA TYR A 58 1.84 -16.22 38.80
C TYR A 58 0.52 -16.32 39.62
N THR A 59 -0.23 -15.24 39.73
CA THR A 59 -1.48 -15.21 40.51
C THR A 59 -2.54 -16.14 39.89
N ILE A 60 -2.66 -16.15 38.56
CA ILE A 60 -3.55 -17.08 37.87
C ILE A 60 -3.14 -18.54 38.14
N ALA A 61 -1.84 -18.86 38.10
CA ALA A 61 -1.37 -20.20 38.38
C ALA A 61 -1.73 -20.70 39.78
N VAL A 62 -1.56 -19.84 40.79
CA VAL A 62 -1.83 -20.16 42.19
C VAL A 62 -3.33 -20.19 42.44
N ASP A 63 -4.07 -19.11 42.09
CA ASP A 63 -5.46 -18.91 42.50
C ASP A 63 -6.46 -19.71 41.65
N VAL A 64 -6.14 -19.97 40.37
CA VAL A 64 -7.04 -20.63 39.39
C VAL A 64 -6.66 -22.08 39.15
N PHE A 65 -5.36 -22.37 39.09
CA PHE A 65 -4.86 -23.70 38.69
C PHE A 65 -4.22 -24.49 39.88
N ASP A 66 -4.39 -23.99 41.11
CA ASP A 66 -3.93 -24.66 42.35
C ASP A 66 -2.42 -25.01 42.29
N ARG A 67 -1.60 -24.15 41.69
CA ARG A 67 -0.15 -24.32 41.63
C ARG A 67 0.51 -23.91 42.96
N PRO A 68 1.59 -24.56 43.37
CA PRO A 68 2.29 -24.22 44.59
C PRO A 68 2.88 -22.80 44.51
N SER A 69 3.12 -22.16 45.63
CA SER A 69 3.74 -20.82 45.72
C SER A 69 5.16 -20.74 45.13
N SER A 70 5.77 -21.92 44.84
CA SER A 70 7.04 -22.01 44.12
C SER A 70 6.88 -22.00 42.59
N PHE A 71 5.68 -21.70 42.05
CA PHE A 71 5.41 -21.68 40.63
C PHE A 71 6.31 -20.67 39.91
N ASP A 72 6.93 -21.13 38.81
CA ASP A 72 7.72 -20.31 37.93
C ASP A 72 7.11 -20.33 36.50
N ALA A 73 6.66 -19.16 36.04
CA ALA A 73 6.00 -18.98 34.75
C ALA A 73 6.94 -19.19 33.54
N THR A 74 8.25 -19.24 33.74
CA THR A 74 9.23 -19.53 32.68
C THR A 74 9.34 -21.02 32.39
N THR A 75 9.14 -21.85 33.42
CA THR A 75 9.25 -23.32 33.33
C THR A 75 7.91 -24.01 33.16
N ASP A 76 6.82 -23.54 33.77
CA ASP A 76 5.46 -24.08 33.63
C ASP A 76 4.57 -23.16 32.78
N THR A 77 4.27 -23.58 31.57
CA THR A 77 3.50 -22.81 30.58
C THR A 77 1.98 -22.96 30.72
N ILE A 78 1.47 -23.55 31.82
CA ILE A 78 0.04 -23.88 31.98
C ILE A 78 -0.87 -22.67 31.76
N VAL A 79 -0.55 -21.51 32.31
CA VAL A 79 -1.38 -20.30 32.22
C VAL A 79 -1.43 -19.81 30.76
N ARG A 80 -0.28 -19.80 30.07
CA ARG A 80 -0.20 -19.41 28.65
C ARG A 80 -1.02 -20.33 27.75
N VAL A 81 -0.93 -21.65 27.97
CA VAL A 81 -1.68 -22.65 27.21
C VAL A 81 -3.19 -22.53 27.46
N GLN A 82 -3.61 -22.40 28.71
CA GLN A 82 -5.03 -22.28 29.06
C GLN A 82 -5.61 -20.95 28.59
N ALA A 83 -4.89 -19.85 28.67
CA ALA A 83 -5.31 -18.56 28.12
C ALA A 83 -5.44 -18.61 26.58
N GLY A 84 -4.52 -19.29 25.89
CA GLY A 84 -4.63 -19.55 24.46
C GLY A 84 -5.85 -20.37 24.06
N LYS A 85 -6.18 -21.40 24.89
CA LYS A 85 -7.38 -22.21 24.71
C LYS A 85 -8.65 -21.40 24.98
N LEU A 86 -8.66 -20.59 26.05
CA LEU A 86 -9.78 -19.74 26.40
C LEU A 86 -10.11 -18.73 25.29
N ARG A 87 -9.12 -18.07 24.70
CA ARG A 87 -9.34 -17.16 23.57
C ARG A 87 -10.04 -17.84 22.41
N ARG A 88 -9.58 -19.03 22.00
CA ARG A 88 -10.19 -19.80 20.90
C ARG A 88 -11.62 -20.25 21.22
N THR A 89 -11.89 -20.65 22.48
CA THR A 89 -13.24 -21.05 22.90
C THR A 89 -14.19 -19.85 22.93
N LEU A 90 -13.74 -18.67 23.38
CA LEU A 90 -14.51 -17.42 23.31
C LEU A 90 -14.80 -17.03 21.86
N GLU A 91 -13.81 -17.10 20.94
CA GLU A 91 -14.05 -16.85 19.52
C GLU A 91 -15.09 -17.81 18.93
N TRP A 92 -15.04 -19.09 19.29
CA TRP A 92 -16.02 -20.07 18.83
C TRP A 92 -17.41 -19.79 19.40
N TYR A 93 -17.53 -19.42 20.67
CA TYR A 93 -18.80 -19.01 21.27
C TYR A 93 -19.42 -17.81 20.53
N TYR A 94 -18.65 -16.76 20.28
CA TYR A 94 -19.16 -15.56 19.61
C TYR A 94 -19.45 -15.75 18.11
N ARG A 95 -18.92 -16.79 17.49
CA ARG A 95 -19.29 -17.17 16.11
C ARG A 95 -20.62 -17.92 16.00
N ASN A 96 -21.05 -18.55 17.11
CA ASN A 96 -22.24 -19.40 17.13
C ASN A 96 -23.32 -18.85 18.09
N SER A 97 -23.16 -19.13 19.39
CA SER A 97 -24.22 -18.89 20.40
C SER A 97 -24.26 -17.45 20.90
N GLY A 98 -23.17 -16.70 20.81
CA GLY A 98 -23.01 -15.33 21.34
C GLY A 98 -22.94 -14.24 20.26
N SER A 99 -23.46 -14.49 19.04
CA SER A 99 -23.45 -13.51 17.94
C SER A 99 -24.15 -12.19 18.29
N ASP A 100 -25.22 -12.28 19.07
CA ASP A 100 -26.13 -11.18 19.42
C ASP A 100 -25.89 -10.58 20.80
N ASP A 101 -24.80 -10.96 21.48
CA ASP A 101 -24.47 -10.44 22.81
C ASP A 101 -24.14 -8.94 22.74
N THR A 102 -24.70 -8.18 23.67
CA THR A 102 -24.55 -6.71 23.76
C THR A 102 -23.16 -6.25 24.20
N ILE A 103 -22.40 -7.13 24.85
CA ILE A 103 -20.99 -6.91 25.25
C ILE A 103 -20.22 -8.21 24.99
N ARG A 104 -18.98 -8.08 24.52
CA ARG A 104 -18.08 -9.20 24.33
C ARG A 104 -16.90 -9.13 25.28
N ILE A 105 -16.57 -10.27 25.91
CA ILE A 105 -15.39 -10.43 26.76
C ILE A 105 -14.23 -10.87 25.88
N HIS A 106 -13.28 -9.99 25.67
CA HIS A 106 -12.09 -10.25 24.84
C HIS A 106 -10.81 -10.24 25.69
N ILE A 107 -9.96 -11.27 25.55
CA ILE A 107 -8.68 -11.36 26.25
C ILE A 107 -7.55 -11.18 25.21
N PRO A 108 -6.91 -9.99 25.12
CA PRO A 108 -5.87 -9.73 24.11
C PRO A 108 -4.65 -10.67 24.26
N LYS A 109 -3.94 -10.92 23.14
CA LYS A 109 -2.64 -11.59 23.21
C LYS A 109 -1.64 -10.72 23.97
N GLY A 110 -0.76 -11.34 24.76
CA GLY A 110 0.24 -10.65 25.58
C GLY A 110 -0.26 -10.20 26.96
N THR A 111 -1.56 -10.29 27.25
CA THR A 111 -2.14 -9.99 28.57
C THR A 111 -3.18 -11.04 28.96
N TYR A 112 -3.51 -11.10 30.26
CA TYR A 112 -4.60 -11.91 30.80
C TYR A 112 -5.80 -11.07 31.26
N VAL A 113 -5.68 -9.73 31.19
CA VAL A 113 -6.73 -8.79 31.55
C VAL A 113 -7.75 -8.71 30.43
N PRO A 114 -9.04 -9.06 30.65
CA PRO A 114 -10.07 -8.95 29.66
C PRO A 114 -10.44 -7.49 29.36
N ARG A 115 -10.93 -7.26 28.14
CA ARG A 115 -11.59 -6.04 27.70
C ARG A 115 -13.05 -6.34 27.41
N PHE A 116 -13.92 -5.41 27.77
CA PHE A 116 -15.36 -5.51 27.53
C PHE A 116 -15.70 -4.60 26.35
N ILE A 117 -16.18 -5.19 25.24
CA ILE A 117 -16.32 -4.52 23.96
C ILE A 117 -17.78 -4.59 23.53
N SER A 118 -18.38 -3.46 23.17
CA SER A 118 -19.73 -3.47 22.60
C SER A 118 -19.75 -4.18 21.22
N PRO A 119 -20.91 -4.70 20.73
CA PRO A 119 -20.97 -5.34 19.41
C PRO A 119 -20.56 -4.41 18.27
N ARG A 120 -20.79 -3.09 18.40
CA ARG A 120 -20.28 -2.08 17.47
C ARG A 120 -18.76 -2.05 17.47
N GLU A 121 -18.15 -1.95 18.66
CA GLU A 121 -16.69 -2.02 18.80
C GLU A 121 -16.11 -3.40 18.44
N HIS A 122 -16.90 -4.47 18.51
CA HIS A 122 -16.43 -5.81 18.14
C HIS A 122 -16.56 -6.12 16.66
N LEU A 123 -17.52 -5.55 15.95
CA LEU A 123 -17.54 -5.56 14.48
C LEU A 123 -16.33 -4.78 13.95
N GLU A 124 -15.95 -3.72 14.64
CA GLU A 124 -14.72 -2.96 14.42
C GLU A 124 -13.45 -3.74 14.84
N ASN A 125 -13.55 -4.69 15.77
CA ASN A 125 -12.44 -5.53 16.28
C ASN A 125 -12.42 -6.97 15.74
N ARG A 126 -13.40 -7.39 14.92
CA ARG A 126 -13.59 -8.81 14.55
C ARG A 126 -12.49 -9.39 13.65
N ASP A 127 -11.67 -8.53 13.03
CA ASP A 127 -10.55 -8.95 12.19
C ASP A 127 -9.18 -8.78 12.86
N GLY A 128 -9.12 -8.57 14.17
CA GLY A 128 -7.92 -8.04 14.77
C GLY A 128 -7.70 -6.57 14.36
N THR A 129 -8.73 -5.96 13.75
CA THR A 129 -8.71 -4.68 13.06
C THR A 129 -8.99 -3.47 13.94
N GLY A 130 -9.30 -3.63 15.21
CA GLY A 130 -9.39 -2.46 16.11
C GLY A 130 -8.06 -1.73 16.25
N VAL A 131 -6.95 -2.47 16.15
CA VAL A 131 -5.61 -1.93 15.92
C VAL A 131 -5.39 -1.66 14.42
N LEU A 132 -6.04 -2.41 13.51
CA LEU A 132 -5.92 -2.29 12.06
C LEU A 132 -6.71 -1.11 11.48
N ILE A 133 -7.89 -0.74 12.01
CA ILE A 133 -8.64 0.45 11.54
C ILE A 133 -7.88 1.73 11.90
N LYS A 134 -7.26 1.81 13.09
CA LYS A 134 -6.28 2.86 13.38
C LYS A 134 -4.99 2.72 12.56
N LYS A 135 -4.63 1.50 12.16
CA LYS A 135 -3.44 1.21 11.36
C LYS A 135 -3.62 1.68 9.91
N HIS A 136 -4.81 1.52 9.32
CA HIS A 136 -5.10 1.97 7.95
C HIS A 136 -5.37 3.49 7.84
N ALA A 137 -5.63 4.17 8.97
CA ALA A 137 -5.81 5.63 9.00
C ALA A 137 -4.49 6.42 8.99
N ARG A 138 -3.34 5.74 9.07
CA ARG A 138 -2.01 6.36 9.05
C ARG A 138 -1.06 5.63 8.10
N LEU A 139 -0.02 6.32 7.67
CA LEU A 139 1.07 5.70 6.91
C LEU A 139 1.70 4.55 7.70
N PRO A 140 2.07 3.43 7.03
CA PRO A 140 2.80 2.35 7.66
C PRO A 140 4.13 2.85 8.21
N ARG A 141 4.40 2.54 9.48
CA ARG A 141 5.66 2.89 10.14
C ARG A 141 6.66 1.75 10.01
N ILE A 142 7.81 2.05 9.45
CA ILE A 142 8.91 1.11 9.31
C ILE A 142 10.09 1.50 10.19
N GLY A 143 10.70 0.50 10.82
CA GLY A 143 12.00 0.60 11.48
C GLY A 143 13.04 -0.23 10.75
N VAL A 144 14.25 0.31 10.61
CA VAL A 144 15.41 -0.43 10.08
C VAL A 144 16.34 -0.76 11.23
N MET A 145 16.49 -2.06 11.54
CA MET A 145 17.40 -2.52 12.58
C MET A 145 18.86 -2.37 12.15
N PRO A 146 19.78 -2.17 13.09
CA PRO A 146 21.20 -2.33 12.81
C PRO A 146 21.47 -3.71 12.19
N PHE A 147 22.17 -3.76 11.05
CA PHE A 147 22.49 -5.03 10.41
C PHE A 147 23.58 -5.76 11.17
N ILE A 148 23.40 -7.06 11.34
CA ILE A 148 24.32 -7.92 12.09
C ILE A 148 25.55 -8.19 11.21
N ASN A 149 26.73 -7.92 11.76
CA ASN A 149 28.00 -8.27 11.11
C ASN A 149 28.41 -9.71 11.46
N GLU A 150 28.11 -10.63 10.57
CA GLU A 150 28.46 -12.06 10.68
C GLU A 150 29.81 -12.39 10.00
N THR A 151 30.58 -11.37 9.66
CA THR A 151 31.86 -11.57 8.94
C THR A 151 33.01 -11.97 9.85
N GLY A 152 32.88 -11.77 11.17
CA GLY A 152 33.93 -11.94 12.15
C GLY A 152 35.07 -10.88 12.09
N GLN A 153 34.92 -9.83 11.28
CA GLN A 153 35.87 -8.75 11.11
C GLN A 153 35.27 -7.43 11.62
N SER A 154 35.82 -6.88 12.70
CA SER A 154 35.33 -5.61 13.30
C SER A 154 35.42 -4.41 12.33
N GLY A 155 36.34 -4.41 11.37
CA GLY A 155 36.41 -3.37 10.34
C GLY A 155 35.20 -3.31 9.39
N GLN A 156 34.27 -4.28 9.45
CA GLN A 156 33.04 -4.31 8.64
C GLN A 156 31.80 -3.88 9.41
N ASP A 157 31.93 -3.50 10.69
CA ASP A 157 30.80 -2.94 11.47
C ASP A 157 30.32 -1.63 10.85
N VAL A 158 31.23 -0.80 10.32
CA VAL A 158 30.89 0.45 9.63
C VAL A 158 30.09 0.18 8.35
N PHE A 159 30.40 -0.90 7.62
CA PHE A 159 29.70 -1.26 6.41
C PHE A 159 28.27 -1.77 6.70
N SER A 160 28.09 -2.65 7.68
CA SER A 160 26.77 -3.14 8.07
C SER A 160 25.87 -2.05 8.65
N ALA A 161 26.44 -1.15 9.49
CA ALA A 161 25.74 0.02 10.00
C ALA A 161 25.35 1.00 8.86
N GLY A 162 26.26 1.24 7.91
CA GLY A 162 26.03 2.13 6.78
C GLY A 162 24.90 1.66 5.85
N ILE A 163 24.74 0.35 5.62
CA ILE A 163 23.60 -0.18 4.86
C ILE A 163 22.28 0.15 5.55
N ALA A 164 22.18 -0.07 6.85
CA ALA A 164 20.94 0.17 7.61
C ALA A 164 20.59 1.67 7.66
N GLU A 165 21.60 2.54 7.86
CA GLU A 165 21.40 3.99 7.84
C GLU A 165 20.92 4.46 6.46
N GLN A 166 21.59 4.04 5.38
CA GLN A 166 21.24 4.43 4.01
C GLN A 166 19.84 3.91 3.62
N LEU A 167 19.49 2.66 3.98
CA LEU A 167 18.12 2.15 3.77
C LEU A 167 17.07 3.01 4.47
N SER A 168 17.33 3.43 5.71
CA SER A 168 16.42 4.30 6.44
C SER A 168 16.26 5.67 5.78
N ASP A 169 17.36 6.28 5.35
CA ASP A 169 17.36 7.60 4.72
C ASP A 169 16.62 7.57 3.37
N GLU A 170 16.93 6.59 2.53
CA GLU A 170 16.31 6.46 1.21
C GLU A 170 14.81 6.09 1.29
N LEU A 171 14.42 5.23 2.24
CA LEU A 171 13.01 4.93 2.46
C LEU A 171 12.22 6.17 2.89
N SER A 172 12.85 7.11 3.59
CA SER A 172 12.18 8.35 4.02
C SER A 172 11.77 9.27 2.88
N CYS A 173 12.32 9.07 1.68
CA CYS A 173 11.96 9.82 0.47
C CYS A 173 10.64 9.38 -0.19
N PHE A 174 10.00 8.32 0.33
CA PHE A 174 8.74 7.82 -0.22
C PHE A 174 7.52 8.32 0.56
N ILE A 175 6.56 8.89 -0.15
CA ILE A 175 5.33 9.47 0.44
C ILE A 175 4.46 8.41 1.12
N GLY A 176 4.51 7.16 0.66
CA GLY A 176 3.64 6.07 1.11
C GLY A 176 4.03 5.39 2.42
N ILE A 177 5.10 5.81 3.11
CA ILE A 177 5.63 5.18 4.32
C ILE A 177 6.16 6.23 5.32
N GLN A 178 6.15 5.88 6.59
CA GLN A 178 6.74 6.67 7.67
C GLN A 178 7.94 5.93 8.25
N VAL A 179 9.13 6.47 8.12
CA VAL A 179 10.36 5.84 8.59
C VAL A 179 10.74 6.37 9.97
N VAL A 180 10.97 5.46 10.92
CA VAL A 180 11.54 5.81 12.22
C VAL A 180 13.03 6.00 12.06
N SER A 181 13.57 7.11 12.58
CA SER A 181 15.00 7.43 12.48
C SER A 181 15.88 6.26 12.90
N HIS A 182 16.80 5.86 12.02
CA HIS A 182 17.78 4.80 12.30
C HIS A 182 18.56 5.09 13.60
N ARG A 183 18.96 6.35 13.83
CA ARG A 183 19.67 6.75 15.04
C ARG A 183 18.87 6.49 16.32
N SER A 184 17.56 6.69 16.29
CA SER A 184 16.70 6.43 17.45
C SER A 184 16.63 4.94 17.76
N ILE A 185 16.50 4.10 16.73
CA ILE A 185 16.49 2.64 16.88
C ILE A 185 17.86 2.13 17.35
N HIS A 186 18.94 2.55 16.69
CA HIS A 186 20.30 2.16 17.04
C HIS A 186 20.67 2.53 18.49
N SER A 187 20.32 3.75 18.90
CA SER A 187 20.57 4.21 20.28
C SER A 187 19.77 3.39 21.31
N TYR A 188 18.54 3.02 20.99
CA TYR A 188 17.70 2.20 21.87
C TYR A 188 18.24 0.77 21.99
N VAL A 189 18.56 0.12 20.87
CA VAL A 189 19.12 -1.24 20.84
C VAL A 189 20.47 -1.31 21.56
N GLY A 190 21.30 -0.27 21.47
CA GLY A 190 22.61 -0.22 22.15
C GLY A 190 22.51 -0.02 23.68
N GLN A 191 21.35 0.34 24.22
CA GLN A 191 21.14 0.58 25.67
C GLN A 191 20.35 -0.53 26.35
N THR A 192 19.72 -1.42 25.61
CA THR A 192 18.86 -2.49 26.12
C THR A 192 19.32 -3.84 25.56
N GLU A 193 19.26 -4.89 26.39
CA GLU A 193 19.39 -6.28 25.92
C GLU A 193 18.04 -6.83 25.41
N ASP A 194 17.06 -5.95 25.23
CA ASP A 194 15.70 -6.29 24.83
C ASP A 194 15.67 -6.71 23.35
N GLY A 195 14.88 -7.74 23.06
CA GLY A 195 14.71 -8.22 21.69
C GLY A 195 13.86 -7.29 20.80
N ASP A 196 13.71 -7.68 19.53
CA ASP A 196 12.97 -6.94 18.47
C ASP A 196 11.55 -6.52 18.92
N GLU A 197 10.86 -7.33 19.75
CA GLU A 197 9.52 -7.04 20.27
C GLU A 197 9.45 -5.71 21.04
N HIS A 198 10.50 -5.36 21.79
CA HIS A 198 10.55 -4.10 22.53
C HIS A 198 10.78 -2.89 21.61
N VAL A 199 11.58 -3.06 20.56
CA VAL A 199 11.76 -2.04 19.51
C VAL A 199 10.43 -1.78 18.80
N ILE A 200 9.73 -2.84 18.41
CA ILE A 200 8.42 -2.77 17.74
C ILE A 200 7.42 -2.00 18.61
N CYS A 201 7.30 -2.36 19.89
CA CYS A 201 6.37 -1.70 20.82
C CYS A 201 6.77 -0.25 21.09
N ARG A 202 8.07 0.02 21.31
CA ARG A 202 8.57 1.36 21.67
C ARG A 202 8.32 2.39 20.58
N PHE A 203 8.51 1.98 19.33
CA PHE A 203 8.39 2.86 18.16
C PHE A 203 7.07 2.67 17.41
N GLU A 204 6.15 1.81 17.90
CA GLU A 204 4.86 1.48 17.24
C GLU A 204 5.03 1.10 15.78
N LEU A 205 5.96 0.19 15.49
CA LEU A 205 6.28 -0.20 14.14
C LEU A 205 5.21 -1.13 13.55
N ASP A 206 4.89 -0.90 12.29
CA ASP A 206 4.07 -1.80 11.48
C ASP A 206 4.93 -2.81 10.75
N TYR A 207 6.12 -2.38 10.34
CA TYR A 207 7.11 -3.20 9.65
C TYR A 207 8.49 -3.04 10.28
N LEU A 208 9.24 -4.14 10.30
CA LEU A 208 10.62 -4.18 10.76
C LEU A 208 11.50 -4.73 9.63
N LEU A 209 12.49 -3.95 9.20
CA LEU A 209 13.52 -4.37 8.28
C LEU A 209 14.75 -4.81 9.06
N THR A 210 15.15 -6.06 8.90
CA THR A 210 16.33 -6.65 9.54
C THR A 210 17.28 -7.16 8.49
N GLY A 211 18.56 -7.29 8.84
CA GLY A 211 19.54 -7.82 7.90
C GLY A 211 20.84 -8.28 8.56
N SER A 212 21.61 -9.04 7.79
CA SER A 212 22.92 -9.53 8.19
C SER A 212 23.89 -9.51 7.02
N VAL A 213 25.16 -9.28 7.33
CA VAL A 213 26.24 -9.22 6.36
C VAL A 213 27.21 -10.37 6.62
N TYR A 214 27.48 -11.17 5.60
CA TYR A 214 28.38 -12.31 5.62
C TYR A 214 29.55 -12.06 4.66
N HIS A 215 30.70 -12.59 4.99
CA HIS A 215 31.86 -12.60 4.12
C HIS A 215 32.21 -14.04 3.68
N LEU A 216 32.15 -14.28 2.40
CA LEU A 216 32.44 -15.58 1.79
C LEU A 216 33.60 -15.39 0.79
N ASN A 217 34.80 -15.67 1.20
CA ASN A 217 36.02 -15.48 0.40
C ASN A 217 36.17 -14.01 -0.08
N SER A 218 36.06 -13.78 -1.40
CA SER A 218 36.09 -12.44 -2.01
C SER A 218 34.72 -11.77 -2.16
N ARG A 219 33.64 -12.43 -1.72
CA ARG A 219 32.27 -11.94 -1.89
C ARG A 219 31.67 -11.48 -0.57
N ILE A 220 30.89 -10.40 -0.66
CA ILE A 220 30.03 -9.95 0.43
C ILE A 220 28.61 -10.40 0.10
N ARG A 221 27.99 -11.10 1.05
CA ARG A 221 26.58 -11.47 0.97
C ARG A 221 25.80 -10.71 2.03
N THR A 222 24.77 -10.00 1.61
CA THR A 222 23.82 -9.34 2.50
C THR A 222 22.48 -10.05 2.43
N ALA A 223 21.97 -10.50 3.56
CA ALA A 223 20.63 -11.05 3.70
C ALA A 223 19.75 -9.99 4.37
N VAL A 224 18.55 -9.77 3.82
CA VAL A 224 17.59 -8.77 4.32
C VAL A 224 16.22 -9.41 4.43
N ALA A 225 15.48 -9.10 5.48
CA ALA A 225 14.13 -9.57 5.71
C ALA A 225 13.24 -8.42 6.16
N LEU A 226 12.01 -8.40 5.64
CA LEU A 226 10.94 -7.51 6.05
C LEU A 226 9.89 -8.31 6.82
N ILE A 227 9.61 -7.88 8.03
CA ILE A 227 8.69 -8.54 8.97
C ILE A 227 7.47 -7.64 9.15
N ASP A 228 6.27 -8.19 8.99
CA ASP A 228 5.02 -7.57 9.43
C ASP A 228 4.90 -7.75 10.94
N CYS A 229 4.95 -6.64 11.70
CA CYS A 229 4.99 -6.66 13.16
C CYS A 229 3.67 -7.13 13.79
N ALA A 230 2.55 -7.02 13.07
CA ALA A 230 1.25 -7.43 13.60
C ALA A 230 1.07 -8.95 13.55
N SER A 231 1.50 -9.58 12.48
CA SER A 231 1.40 -11.04 12.29
C SER A 231 2.65 -11.78 12.72
N ASN A 232 3.76 -11.06 12.92
CA ASN A 232 5.11 -11.60 13.12
C ASN A 232 5.55 -12.53 11.97
N ASN A 233 5.05 -12.26 10.75
CA ASN A 233 5.40 -13.01 9.56
C ASN A 233 6.46 -12.27 8.74
N GLN A 234 7.42 -13.01 8.21
CA GLN A 234 8.33 -12.48 7.20
C GLN A 234 7.55 -12.34 5.88
N VAL A 235 7.30 -11.09 5.46
CA VAL A 235 6.53 -10.79 4.24
C VAL A 235 7.42 -10.70 3.01
N TRP A 236 8.73 -10.52 3.22
CA TRP A 236 9.71 -10.53 2.15
C TRP A 236 11.11 -10.86 2.66
N SER A 237 11.95 -11.42 1.79
CA SER A 237 13.39 -11.50 2.00
C SER A 237 14.16 -11.48 0.69
N GLY A 238 15.37 -10.92 0.76
CA GLY A 238 16.31 -10.86 -0.35
C GLY A 238 17.71 -11.27 0.07
N ARG A 239 18.47 -11.81 -0.88
CA ARG A 239 19.89 -12.08 -0.72
C ARG A 239 20.65 -11.43 -1.86
N PHE A 240 21.65 -10.63 -1.52
CA PHE A 240 22.44 -9.85 -2.46
C PHE A 240 23.89 -10.27 -2.31
N GLU A 241 24.55 -10.55 -3.42
CA GLU A 241 25.96 -10.91 -3.45
C GLU A 241 26.71 -9.98 -4.39
N ASP A 242 27.88 -9.52 -3.96
CA ASP A 242 28.75 -8.71 -4.79
C ASP A 242 30.23 -9.05 -4.54
N GLU A 243 31.09 -8.83 -5.54
CA GLU A 243 32.52 -9.15 -5.45
C GLU A 243 33.31 -7.94 -4.98
N LYS A 244 33.92 -8.04 -3.78
CA LYS A 244 34.79 -7.01 -3.20
C LYS A 244 36.02 -6.66 -4.05
N ALA A 245 36.47 -7.60 -4.88
CA ALA A 245 37.66 -7.41 -5.73
C ALA A 245 37.42 -6.37 -6.86
N ILE A 246 36.15 -6.09 -7.22
CA ILE A 246 35.79 -5.25 -8.34
C ILE A 246 35.23 -3.91 -7.87
N LYS A 247 34.57 -3.88 -6.70
CA LYS A 247 33.85 -2.71 -6.16
C LYS A 247 34.35 -2.29 -4.80
N THR A 248 34.27 -0.99 -4.50
CA THR A 248 34.47 -0.47 -3.14
C THR A 248 33.27 -0.85 -2.25
N TYR A 249 33.44 -0.78 -0.93
CA TYR A 249 32.35 -1.01 0.03
C TYR A 249 31.15 -0.09 -0.23
N PHE A 250 31.37 1.19 -0.54
CA PHE A 250 30.31 2.14 -0.87
C PHE A 250 29.53 1.74 -2.12
N GLN A 251 30.22 1.32 -3.18
CA GLN A 251 29.56 0.85 -4.41
C GLN A 251 28.74 -0.43 -4.20
N ILE A 252 29.18 -1.31 -3.30
CA ILE A 252 28.42 -2.51 -2.93
C ILE A 252 27.18 -2.11 -2.12
N GLN A 253 27.34 -1.17 -1.18
CA GLN A 253 26.26 -0.63 -0.36
C GLN A 253 25.20 0.02 -1.25
N ASP A 254 25.57 0.93 -2.13
CA ASP A 254 24.67 1.57 -3.07
C ASP A 254 23.91 0.54 -3.93
N ALA A 255 24.63 -0.45 -4.49
CA ALA A 255 24.02 -1.48 -5.32
C ALA A 255 23.01 -2.38 -4.58
N ILE A 256 23.20 -2.59 -3.28
CA ILE A 256 22.27 -3.34 -2.42
C ILE A 256 21.03 -2.48 -2.13
N VAL A 257 21.24 -1.24 -1.69
CA VAL A 257 20.19 -0.29 -1.36
C VAL A 257 19.32 -0.01 -2.59
N ASP A 258 19.91 0.24 -3.75
CA ASP A 258 19.20 0.49 -5.02
C ASP A 258 18.27 -0.66 -5.44
N LYS A 259 18.58 -1.89 -5.05
CA LYS A 259 17.72 -3.05 -5.32
C LYS A 259 16.59 -3.24 -4.30
N ILE A 260 16.83 -2.86 -3.05
CA ILE A 260 15.87 -3.08 -1.95
C ILE A 260 14.79 -1.99 -1.94
N ILE A 261 15.21 -0.73 -2.05
CA ILE A 261 14.35 0.44 -1.86
C ILE A 261 13.11 0.43 -2.77
N PRO A 262 13.24 0.24 -4.09
CA PRO A 262 12.06 0.24 -4.97
C PRO A 262 11.10 -0.92 -4.70
N LEU A 263 11.63 -2.07 -4.25
CA LEU A 263 10.80 -3.24 -3.96
C LEU A 263 9.93 -3.07 -2.73
N ILE A 264 10.42 -2.36 -1.71
CA ILE A 264 9.71 -2.28 -0.43
C ILE A 264 9.01 -0.94 -0.21
N GLY A 265 9.60 0.17 -0.67
CA GLY A 265 9.16 1.54 -0.37
C GLY A 265 8.30 2.19 -1.45
N ASP A 266 8.43 1.76 -2.70
CA ASP A 266 7.68 2.36 -3.81
C ASP A 266 6.16 2.18 -3.62
N ILE A 267 5.36 3.00 -4.27
CA ILE A 267 3.89 3.02 -4.20
C ILE A 267 3.28 1.64 -4.44
N PHE A 268 3.86 0.87 -5.37
CA PHE A 268 3.53 -0.53 -5.62
C PHE A 268 4.52 -1.50 -4.99
N GLY A 269 5.27 -1.05 -4.00
CA GLY A 269 6.18 -1.87 -3.21
C GLY A 269 5.43 -2.75 -2.21
N ILE A 270 6.19 -3.63 -1.58
CA ILE A 270 5.64 -4.65 -0.67
C ILE A 270 4.92 -4.02 0.52
N ILE A 271 5.46 -2.94 1.09
CA ILE A 271 4.87 -2.28 2.26
C ILE A 271 3.51 -1.65 1.92
N PRO A 272 3.40 -0.72 0.93
CA PRO A 272 2.10 -0.14 0.60
C PRO A 272 1.07 -1.19 0.18
N VAL A 273 1.43 -2.13 -0.70
CA VAL A 273 0.52 -3.18 -1.19
C VAL A 273 0.04 -4.10 -0.06
N SER A 274 0.90 -4.43 0.91
CA SER A 274 0.52 -5.28 2.05
C SER A 274 -0.31 -4.55 3.09
N HIS A 275 -0.06 -3.25 3.28
CA HIS A 275 -0.73 -2.43 4.29
C HIS A 275 -2.15 -2.01 3.86
N PHE A 276 -2.33 -1.69 2.59
CA PHE A 276 -3.57 -1.16 2.01
C PHE A 276 -4.28 -2.16 1.10
N LYS A 277 -4.54 -3.37 1.60
CA LYS A 277 -5.45 -4.30 0.90
C LYS A 277 -6.83 -3.64 0.80
N PRO A 278 -7.43 -3.55 -0.41
CA PRO A 278 -8.75 -2.98 -0.57
C PRO A 278 -9.73 -3.72 0.35
N SER A 279 -10.20 -3.08 1.40
CA SER A 279 -11.33 -3.58 2.17
C SER A 279 -12.58 -3.32 1.35
N ILE A 280 -13.23 -4.40 0.90
CA ILE A 280 -14.49 -4.38 0.12
C ILE A 280 -15.66 -3.88 0.99
N ASP A 281 -15.46 -3.61 2.27
CA ASP A 281 -16.51 -3.26 3.22
C ASP A 281 -16.66 -1.75 3.44
N LYS A 282 -17.86 -1.38 3.17
CA LYS A 282 -18.60 -0.13 3.09
C LYS A 282 -18.44 0.84 4.28
N PHE A 283 -18.40 2.13 3.91
CA PHE A 283 -18.86 3.28 4.69
C PHE A 283 -18.33 3.43 6.11
N HIS A 284 -17.18 4.09 6.24
CA HIS A 284 -16.83 4.82 7.45
C HIS A 284 -16.57 6.31 7.15
N ILE A 285 -17.18 7.17 7.95
CA ILE A 285 -17.34 8.62 7.79
C ILE A 285 -16.02 9.40 8.06
N ASP A 286 -14.92 8.72 8.36
CA ASP A 286 -13.64 9.36 8.69
C ASP A 286 -12.52 8.80 7.81
N VAL A 287 -12.59 9.11 6.51
CA VAL A 287 -11.60 8.68 5.53
C VAL A 287 -10.34 9.54 5.68
N SER A 288 -9.20 8.90 5.91
CA SER A 288 -7.92 9.60 5.99
C SER A 288 -7.40 9.99 4.59
N LEU A 289 -6.59 11.06 4.52
CA LEU A 289 -5.85 11.43 3.28
C LEU A 289 -5.09 10.25 2.68
N VAL A 290 -4.51 9.42 3.55
CA VAL A 290 -3.73 8.25 3.17
C VAL A 290 -4.59 7.24 2.41
N GLU A 291 -5.81 6.97 2.87
CA GLU A 291 -6.75 6.09 2.17
C GLU A 291 -7.15 6.68 0.80
N GLY A 292 -7.33 7.99 0.73
CA GLY A 292 -7.55 8.71 -0.53
C GLY A 292 -6.42 8.47 -1.53
N TYR A 293 -5.16 8.64 -1.11
CA TYR A 293 -4.01 8.41 -1.97
C TYR A 293 -3.93 6.97 -2.48
N PHE A 294 -4.19 5.98 -1.62
CA PHE A 294 -4.16 4.57 -2.06
C PHE A 294 -5.30 4.21 -3.00
N ASN A 295 -6.50 4.78 -2.83
CA ASN A 295 -7.58 4.60 -3.82
C ASN A 295 -7.18 5.17 -5.19
N PHE A 296 -6.50 6.31 -5.23
CA PHE A 296 -5.95 6.86 -6.46
C PHE A 296 -4.91 5.93 -7.10
N TYR A 297 -3.95 5.42 -6.34
CA TYR A 297 -2.96 4.49 -6.88
C TYR A 297 -3.55 3.16 -7.31
N HIS A 298 -4.53 2.64 -6.57
CA HIS A 298 -5.29 1.46 -7.00
C HIS A 298 -6.02 1.70 -8.32
N TYR A 299 -6.63 2.88 -8.49
CA TYR A 299 -7.20 3.30 -9.76
C TYR A 299 -6.16 3.30 -10.89
N ASN A 300 -4.95 3.82 -10.66
CA ASN A 300 -3.88 3.83 -11.68
C ASN A 300 -3.41 2.43 -12.13
N LEU A 301 -3.56 1.41 -11.27
CA LEU A 301 -3.29 0.02 -11.66
C LEU A 301 -4.41 -0.58 -12.51
N SER A 302 -5.63 -0.14 -12.31
CA SER A 302 -6.83 -0.68 -12.97
C SER A 302 -7.76 0.47 -13.34
N LEU A 303 -7.51 1.08 -14.50
CA LEU A 303 -8.23 2.24 -15.03
C LEU A 303 -9.65 1.84 -15.47
N THR A 304 -10.56 1.64 -14.49
CA THR A 304 -11.98 1.36 -14.76
C THR A 304 -12.86 2.54 -14.36
N PRO A 305 -14.04 2.72 -14.99
CA PRO A 305 -14.98 3.78 -14.62
C PRO A 305 -15.38 3.74 -13.14
N GLU A 306 -15.54 2.53 -12.57
CA GLU A 306 -15.92 2.34 -11.17
C GLU A 306 -14.82 2.80 -10.22
N ASN A 307 -13.57 2.40 -10.49
CA ASN A 307 -12.42 2.82 -9.69
C ASN A 307 -12.18 4.32 -9.81
N HIS A 308 -12.36 4.90 -11.01
CA HIS A 308 -12.29 6.34 -11.24
C HIS A 308 -13.32 7.09 -10.41
N SER A 309 -14.62 6.71 -10.52
CA SER A 309 -15.72 7.36 -9.81
C SER A 309 -15.51 7.31 -8.31
N ARG A 310 -15.08 6.14 -7.80
CA ARG A 310 -14.78 5.96 -6.38
C ARG A 310 -13.62 6.84 -5.91
N ALA A 311 -12.52 6.89 -6.65
CA ALA A 311 -11.38 7.74 -6.30
C ALA A 311 -11.74 9.22 -6.36
N LEU A 312 -12.47 9.65 -7.41
CA LEU A 312 -12.90 11.04 -7.59
C LEU A 312 -13.84 11.50 -6.46
N GLU A 313 -14.85 10.70 -6.10
CA GLU A 313 -15.76 11.00 -5.00
C GLU A 313 -15.01 11.16 -3.69
N LEU A 314 -14.13 10.21 -3.37
CA LEU A 314 -13.37 10.19 -2.15
C LEU A 314 -12.41 11.38 -2.04
N LEU A 315 -11.61 11.65 -3.08
CA LEU A 315 -10.66 12.78 -3.07
C LEU A 315 -11.39 14.14 -3.08
N THR A 316 -12.57 14.23 -3.70
CA THR A 316 -13.39 15.44 -3.66
C THR A 316 -13.92 15.72 -2.25
N GLN A 317 -14.32 14.67 -1.53
CA GLN A 317 -14.71 14.76 -0.12
C GLN A 317 -13.56 15.23 0.77
N LEU A 318 -12.37 14.64 0.59
CA LEU A 318 -11.15 15.00 1.34
C LEU A 318 -10.70 16.42 1.05
N LYS A 319 -10.86 16.91 -0.18
CA LYS A 319 -10.53 18.31 -0.54
C LYS A 319 -11.28 19.33 0.30
N SER A 320 -12.51 19.04 0.75
CA SER A 320 -13.26 19.95 1.61
C SER A 320 -12.62 20.18 2.99
N MET A 321 -11.80 19.23 3.45
CA MET A 321 -11.09 19.27 4.73
C MET A 321 -9.60 19.59 4.59
N HIS A 322 -9.02 19.32 3.41
CA HIS A 322 -7.58 19.40 3.13
C HIS A 322 -7.30 20.16 1.83
N ASP A 323 -7.85 21.36 1.69
CA ASP A 323 -7.78 22.18 0.45
C ASP A 323 -6.40 22.75 0.13
N GLN A 324 -5.43 22.60 1.05
CA GLN A 324 -4.03 23.01 0.89
C GLN A 324 -3.07 21.81 0.75
N ASP A 325 -3.58 20.58 0.61
CA ASP A 325 -2.72 19.43 0.39
C ASP A 325 -2.32 19.31 -1.09
N PRO A 326 -1.04 19.47 -1.44
CA PRO A 326 -0.59 19.51 -2.84
C PRO A 326 -0.76 18.16 -3.54
N THR A 327 -0.58 17.05 -2.82
CA THR A 327 -0.71 15.70 -3.38
C THR A 327 -2.17 15.38 -3.73
N LEU A 328 -3.09 15.73 -2.82
CA LEU A 328 -4.53 15.59 -3.04
C LEU A 328 -5.00 16.40 -4.25
N LEU A 329 -4.58 17.66 -4.34
CA LEU A 329 -4.94 18.54 -5.46
C LEU A 329 -4.39 18.01 -6.79
N ALA A 330 -3.16 17.52 -6.80
CA ALA A 330 -2.55 16.92 -7.97
C ALA A 330 -3.28 15.65 -8.41
N MET A 331 -3.60 14.75 -7.49
CA MET A 331 -4.35 13.53 -7.80
C MET A 331 -5.74 13.82 -8.35
N LEU A 332 -6.45 14.80 -7.79
CA LEU A 332 -7.73 15.27 -8.34
C LEU A 332 -7.56 15.81 -9.76
N GLY A 333 -6.48 16.56 -10.03
CA GLY A 333 -6.18 17.04 -11.39
C GLY A 333 -6.03 15.91 -12.39
N VAL A 334 -5.37 14.80 -12.04
CA VAL A 334 -5.26 13.62 -12.90
C VAL A 334 -6.64 13.01 -13.15
N LEU A 335 -7.47 12.81 -12.11
CA LEU A 335 -8.80 12.24 -12.26
C LEU A 335 -9.72 13.11 -13.12
N GLU A 336 -9.64 14.44 -13.01
CA GLU A 336 -10.39 15.36 -13.85
C GLU A 336 -9.98 15.25 -15.34
N ILE A 337 -8.69 15.07 -15.62
CA ILE A 337 -8.20 14.83 -16.97
C ILE A 337 -8.67 13.47 -17.49
N ASP A 338 -8.50 12.42 -16.69
CA ASP A 338 -8.87 11.05 -17.07
C ASP A 338 -10.37 10.92 -17.37
N ALA A 339 -11.22 11.64 -16.63
CA ALA A 339 -12.66 11.68 -16.91
C ALA A 339 -12.96 12.02 -18.37
N VAL A 340 -12.22 12.98 -18.93
CA VAL A 340 -12.39 13.44 -20.32
C VAL A 340 -11.68 12.52 -21.32
N VAL A 341 -10.40 12.27 -21.08
CA VAL A 341 -9.51 11.55 -22.02
C VAL A 341 -9.89 10.08 -22.18
N LEU A 342 -10.35 9.44 -21.08
CA LEU A 342 -10.82 8.05 -21.10
C LEU A 342 -12.32 7.92 -21.43
N PHE A 343 -12.99 9.05 -21.65
CA PHE A 343 -14.41 9.13 -21.98
C PHE A 343 -15.35 8.62 -20.87
N PHE A 344 -14.94 8.73 -19.59
CA PHE A 344 -15.81 8.40 -18.45
C PHE A 344 -16.84 9.51 -18.18
N ASP A 345 -16.45 10.77 -18.32
CA ASP A 345 -17.29 11.97 -18.33
C ASP A 345 -16.68 13.01 -19.29
N PRO A 346 -17.12 13.04 -20.56
CA PRO A 346 -16.48 13.84 -21.61
C PRO A 346 -16.75 15.34 -21.54
N ASN A 347 -16.95 15.88 -20.35
CA ASN A 347 -17.10 17.32 -20.13
C ASN A 347 -15.74 18.02 -20.21
N GLU A 348 -15.43 18.62 -21.36
CA GLU A 348 -14.12 19.28 -21.63
C GLU A 348 -13.80 20.44 -20.67
N GLN A 349 -14.77 20.99 -19.92
CA GLN A 349 -14.51 22.01 -18.88
C GLN A 349 -13.71 21.47 -17.69
N ARG A 350 -13.58 20.16 -17.55
CA ARG A 350 -12.75 19.52 -16.53
C ARG A 350 -11.25 19.75 -16.78
N ILE A 351 -10.82 19.88 -18.04
CA ILE A 351 -9.38 20.08 -18.36
C ILE A 351 -8.86 21.43 -17.81
N PRO A 352 -9.52 22.58 -18.04
CA PRO A 352 -9.13 23.82 -17.38
C PRO A 352 -9.15 23.74 -15.85
N ALA A 353 -10.15 23.09 -15.26
CA ALA A 353 -10.24 22.90 -13.80
C ALA A 353 -9.07 22.05 -13.27
N ALA A 354 -8.67 21.01 -13.99
CA ALA A 354 -7.49 20.18 -13.66
C ALA A 354 -6.20 21.00 -13.70
N LEU A 355 -6.06 21.88 -14.68
CA LEU A 355 -4.91 22.76 -14.81
C LEU A 355 -4.80 23.74 -13.63
N ASP A 356 -5.93 24.32 -13.19
CA ASP A 356 -5.96 25.17 -11.99
C ASP A 356 -5.53 24.40 -10.74
N LEU A 357 -5.98 23.15 -10.59
CA LEU A 357 -5.55 22.28 -9.51
C LEU A 357 -4.05 21.97 -9.56
N ALA A 358 -3.51 21.70 -10.74
CA ALA A 358 -2.09 21.40 -10.95
C ALA A 358 -1.22 22.61 -10.60
N TYR A 359 -1.58 23.82 -11.06
CA TYR A 359 -0.85 25.05 -10.72
C TYR A 359 -0.93 25.38 -9.23
N LYS A 360 -2.10 25.23 -8.60
CA LYS A 360 -2.23 25.40 -7.15
C LYS A 360 -1.35 24.43 -6.38
N ALA A 361 -1.33 23.17 -6.78
CA ALA A 361 -0.49 22.14 -6.17
C ALA A 361 1.01 22.48 -6.33
N LEU A 362 1.44 22.94 -7.51
CA LEU A 362 2.82 23.33 -7.79
C LEU A 362 3.28 24.52 -6.93
N GLN A 363 2.38 25.49 -6.68
CA GLN A 363 2.68 26.62 -5.80
C GLN A 363 2.83 26.19 -4.33
N LEU A 364 2.10 25.15 -3.89
CA LEU A 364 2.15 24.63 -2.52
C LEU A 364 3.40 23.78 -2.28
N ASP A 365 3.76 22.93 -3.25
CA ASP A 365 4.93 22.05 -3.13
C ASP A 365 5.51 21.72 -4.50
N SER A 366 6.60 22.41 -4.85
CA SER A 366 7.36 22.19 -6.08
C SER A 366 8.34 21.01 -6.01
N MET A 367 8.45 20.35 -4.85
CA MET A 367 9.32 19.16 -4.66
C MET A 367 8.50 17.88 -4.55
N ASN A 368 7.30 17.84 -5.12
CA ASN A 368 6.38 16.73 -5.07
C ASN A 368 6.26 16.06 -6.44
N GLN A 369 6.64 14.78 -6.53
CA GLN A 369 6.60 14.03 -7.80
C GLN A 369 5.18 13.92 -8.39
N GLN A 370 4.15 13.76 -7.53
CA GLN A 370 2.76 13.67 -7.99
C GLN A 370 2.29 14.98 -8.63
N VAL A 371 2.76 16.12 -8.11
CA VAL A 371 2.47 17.45 -8.70
C VAL A 371 3.06 17.55 -10.10
N HIS A 372 4.32 17.14 -10.27
CA HIS A 372 4.96 17.16 -11.58
C HIS A 372 4.34 16.16 -12.57
N PHE A 373 3.87 15.01 -12.09
CA PHE A 373 3.07 14.07 -12.90
C PHE A 373 1.83 14.79 -13.49
N THR A 374 1.06 15.45 -12.64
CA THR A 374 -0.15 16.15 -13.06
C THR A 374 0.16 17.29 -14.04
N MET A 375 1.26 18.02 -13.79
CA MET A 375 1.74 19.05 -14.72
C MET A 375 2.13 18.46 -16.09
N CYS A 376 2.86 17.34 -16.13
CA CYS A 376 3.15 16.65 -17.40
C CYS A 376 1.86 16.36 -18.18
N TYR A 377 0.84 15.83 -17.49
CA TYR A 377 -0.41 15.44 -18.12
C TYR A 377 -1.17 16.67 -18.66
N ALA A 378 -1.32 17.70 -17.84
CA ALA A 378 -1.99 18.92 -18.24
C ALA A 378 -1.27 19.64 -19.40
N MET A 379 0.07 19.70 -19.38
CA MET A 379 0.87 20.32 -20.43
C MET A 379 0.83 19.52 -21.73
N LEU A 380 0.82 18.19 -21.66
CA LEU A 380 0.68 17.31 -22.84
C LEU A 380 -0.60 17.63 -23.62
N LEU A 381 -1.73 17.76 -22.93
CA LEU A 381 -3.01 18.10 -23.56
C LEU A 381 -3.07 19.50 -24.16
N GLN A 382 -2.20 20.40 -23.72
CA GLN A 382 -2.06 21.76 -24.26
C GLN A 382 -1.01 21.87 -25.38
N GLY A 383 -0.30 20.77 -25.69
CA GLY A 383 0.78 20.78 -26.68
C GLY A 383 2.09 21.39 -26.18
N GLY A 384 2.23 21.63 -24.87
CA GLY A 384 3.41 22.17 -24.22
C GLY A 384 4.50 21.12 -24.04
N LEU A 385 5.10 20.62 -25.12
CA LEU A 385 6.02 19.47 -25.07
C LEU A 385 7.33 19.77 -24.33
N GLU A 386 7.80 21.01 -24.32
CA GLU A 386 8.98 21.42 -23.55
C GLU A 386 8.69 21.41 -22.05
N GLU A 387 7.51 21.90 -21.66
CA GLU A 387 7.04 21.86 -20.28
C GLU A 387 6.86 20.43 -19.79
N VAL A 388 6.37 19.52 -20.65
CA VAL A 388 6.29 18.07 -20.36
C VAL A 388 7.69 17.53 -20.04
N ARG A 389 8.70 17.79 -20.87
CA ARG A 389 10.09 17.35 -20.64
C ARG A 389 10.66 17.91 -19.34
N TYR A 390 10.41 19.19 -19.09
CA TYR A 390 10.84 19.83 -17.85
C TYR A 390 10.25 19.13 -16.62
N HIS A 391 8.93 18.97 -16.56
CA HIS A 391 8.27 18.36 -15.43
C HIS A 391 8.62 16.87 -15.28
N ALA A 392 8.77 16.13 -16.36
CA ALA A 392 9.26 14.75 -16.34
C ALA A 392 10.68 14.64 -15.77
N SER A 393 11.57 15.60 -16.10
CA SER A 393 12.91 15.65 -15.50
C SER A 393 12.87 15.92 -13.99
N GLN A 394 11.94 16.78 -13.53
CA GLN A 394 11.76 17.02 -12.09
C GLN A 394 11.29 15.78 -11.34
N ILE A 395 10.38 14.99 -11.92
CA ILE A 395 9.98 13.70 -11.33
C ILE A 395 11.21 12.82 -11.03
N ILE A 396 12.13 12.71 -11.97
CA ILE A 396 13.35 11.90 -11.83
C ILE A 396 14.30 12.51 -10.79
N ASN A 397 14.48 13.84 -10.81
CA ASN A 397 15.42 14.53 -9.93
C ASN A 397 14.99 14.51 -8.46
N ILE A 398 13.68 14.57 -8.17
CA ILE A 398 13.14 14.57 -6.82
C ILE A 398 13.38 13.23 -6.12
N ASN A 399 13.06 12.11 -6.78
CA ASN A 399 13.37 10.79 -6.27
C ASN A 399 13.70 9.81 -7.42
N PRO A 400 14.98 9.62 -7.75
CA PRO A 400 15.40 8.75 -8.84
C PRO A 400 15.18 7.25 -8.56
N LYS A 401 14.87 6.88 -7.31
CA LYS A 401 14.62 5.49 -6.88
C LYS A 401 13.13 5.11 -6.86
N ALA A 402 12.23 6.08 -7.03
CA ALA A 402 10.80 5.81 -7.17
C ALA A 402 10.52 5.15 -8.53
N ALA A 403 10.43 3.82 -8.54
CA ALA A 403 10.30 3.03 -9.76
C ALA A 403 9.07 3.43 -10.58
N TYR A 404 7.90 3.51 -9.94
CA TYR A 404 6.66 3.91 -10.60
C TYR A 404 6.78 5.31 -11.24
N MET A 405 7.23 6.30 -10.48
CA MET A 405 7.36 7.67 -10.97
C MET A 405 8.41 7.82 -12.08
N LYS A 406 9.48 7.02 -12.04
CA LYS A 406 10.44 6.93 -13.17
C LYS A 406 9.75 6.43 -14.44
N GLY A 407 8.91 5.39 -14.34
CA GLY A 407 8.13 4.90 -15.46
C GLY A 407 7.13 5.92 -15.99
N VAL A 408 6.47 6.67 -15.10
CA VAL A 408 5.59 7.81 -15.44
C VAL A 408 6.36 8.87 -16.23
N ALA A 409 7.53 9.30 -15.74
CA ALA A 409 8.37 10.28 -16.44
C ALA A 409 8.78 9.77 -17.83
N GLY A 410 9.20 8.49 -17.92
CA GLY A 410 9.53 7.85 -19.19
C GLY A 410 8.35 7.81 -20.17
N TRP A 411 7.14 7.53 -19.67
CA TRP A 411 5.93 7.55 -20.47
C TRP A 411 5.67 8.94 -21.08
N PHE A 412 5.73 10.00 -20.27
CA PHE A 412 5.52 11.36 -20.76
C PHE A 412 6.61 11.82 -21.74
N ILE A 413 7.87 11.49 -21.49
CA ILE A 413 8.97 11.77 -22.43
C ILE A 413 8.70 11.06 -23.77
N ALA A 414 8.27 9.80 -23.78
CA ALA A 414 7.92 9.10 -24.99
C ALA A 414 6.75 9.76 -25.74
N MET A 415 5.74 10.29 -25.01
CA MET A 415 4.62 11.01 -25.63
C MET A 415 5.05 12.32 -26.29
N THR A 416 6.19 12.91 -25.92
CA THR A 416 6.77 14.06 -26.68
C THR A 416 7.48 13.63 -27.99
N GLY A 417 7.45 12.35 -28.36
CA GLY A 417 8.11 11.79 -29.53
C GLY A 417 9.52 11.22 -29.28
N GLU A 418 10.06 11.38 -28.06
CA GLU A 418 11.37 10.85 -27.66
C GLU A 418 11.24 9.40 -27.17
N TYR A 419 10.80 8.48 -28.06
CA TYR A 419 10.49 7.11 -27.70
C TYR A 419 11.67 6.37 -27.07
N ASP A 420 12.89 6.49 -27.61
CA ASP A 420 14.04 5.71 -27.13
C ASP A 420 14.43 6.12 -25.71
N THR A 421 14.44 7.42 -25.41
CA THR A 421 14.71 7.96 -24.06
C THR A 421 13.61 7.54 -23.08
N GLY A 422 12.35 7.72 -23.48
CA GLY A 422 11.22 7.37 -22.61
C GLY A 422 11.13 5.88 -22.32
N LEU A 423 11.32 5.03 -23.32
CA LEU A 423 11.30 3.58 -23.16
C LEU A 423 12.45 3.06 -22.31
N ALA A 424 13.65 3.65 -22.40
CA ALA A 424 14.77 3.30 -21.52
C ALA A 424 14.38 3.51 -20.04
N LEU A 425 13.74 4.64 -19.68
CA LEU A 425 13.27 4.92 -18.33
C LEU A 425 12.17 3.95 -17.88
N ILE A 426 11.26 3.56 -18.78
CA ILE A 426 10.23 2.56 -18.46
C ILE A 426 10.86 1.19 -18.20
N GLU A 427 11.87 0.78 -18.98
CA GLU A 427 12.59 -0.48 -18.73
C GLU A 427 13.37 -0.43 -17.42
N GLU A 428 14.03 0.69 -17.09
CA GLU A 428 14.64 0.86 -15.76
C GLU A 428 13.61 0.74 -14.64
N SER A 429 12.43 1.36 -14.79
CA SER A 429 11.32 1.25 -13.85
C SER A 429 10.88 -0.20 -13.63
N LYS A 430 10.66 -0.95 -14.72
CA LYS A 430 10.30 -2.38 -14.69
C LYS A 430 11.36 -3.26 -14.03
N ASN A 431 12.64 -2.94 -14.24
CA ASN A 431 13.75 -3.66 -13.62
C ASN A 431 13.83 -3.40 -12.11
N LEU A 432 13.45 -2.20 -11.67
CA LEU A 432 13.39 -1.83 -10.25
C LEU A 432 12.16 -2.43 -9.56
N ASN A 433 11.00 -2.37 -10.20
CA ASN A 433 9.75 -2.96 -9.72
C ASN A 433 8.95 -3.54 -10.90
N PRO A 434 8.79 -4.87 -11.00
CA PRO A 434 8.02 -5.50 -12.08
C PRO A 434 6.51 -5.19 -12.05
N LEU A 435 5.98 -4.71 -10.92
CA LEU A 435 4.58 -4.30 -10.82
C LEU A 435 4.41 -2.91 -11.45
N CYS A 436 4.09 -2.89 -12.74
CA CYS A 436 3.85 -1.67 -13.49
C CYS A 436 2.47 -1.68 -14.15
N PRO A 437 1.83 -0.50 -14.30
CA PRO A 437 0.55 -0.39 -15.00
C PRO A 437 0.63 -0.81 -16.46
N SER A 438 -0.46 -1.41 -16.98
CA SER A 438 -0.53 -1.86 -18.37
C SER A 438 -0.46 -0.69 -19.37
N TRP A 439 -0.86 0.52 -18.99
CA TRP A 439 -0.76 1.70 -19.86
C TRP A 439 0.69 2.10 -20.21
N PHE A 440 1.69 1.59 -19.49
CA PHE A 440 3.10 1.74 -19.87
C PHE A 440 3.42 1.06 -21.22
N HIS A 441 2.53 0.24 -21.76
CA HIS A 441 2.70 -0.37 -23.09
C HIS A 441 2.34 0.55 -24.26
N LEU A 442 1.64 1.67 -24.03
CA LEU A 442 1.30 2.62 -25.10
C LEU A 442 2.53 3.16 -25.86
N PRO A 443 3.59 3.65 -25.19
CA PRO A 443 4.80 4.13 -25.88
C PRO A 443 5.46 3.08 -26.77
N TYR A 444 5.51 1.81 -26.32
CA TYR A 444 6.06 0.72 -27.14
C TYR A 444 5.23 0.52 -28.41
N LEU A 445 3.91 0.52 -28.27
CA LEU A 445 2.99 0.39 -29.39
C LEU A 445 3.14 1.52 -30.41
N LEU A 446 3.17 2.79 -29.94
CA LEU A 446 3.33 3.96 -30.82
C LEU A 446 4.69 3.94 -31.53
N ARG A 447 5.76 3.51 -30.84
CA ARG A 447 7.07 3.31 -31.47
C ARG A 447 7.01 2.24 -32.56
N CYS A 448 6.32 1.11 -32.31
CA CYS A 448 6.12 0.07 -33.30
C CYS A 448 5.39 0.60 -34.55
N PHE A 449 4.36 1.43 -34.39
CA PHE A 449 3.67 2.07 -35.51
C PHE A 449 4.61 2.97 -36.32
N LYS A 450 5.44 3.78 -35.63
CA LYS A 450 6.41 4.64 -36.30
C LYS A 450 7.51 3.87 -37.04
N GLN A 451 7.81 2.65 -36.60
CA GLN A 451 8.79 1.74 -37.25
C GLN A 451 8.15 0.75 -38.21
N GLU A 452 6.84 0.82 -38.42
CA GLU A 452 6.05 -0.11 -39.24
C GLU A 452 6.15 -1.58 -38.81
N ASP A 453 6.55 -1.83 -37.54
CA ASP A 453 6.59 -3.18 -36.95
C ASP A 453 5.23 -3.56 -36.36
N TYR A 454 4.28 -3.85 -37.25
CA TYR A 454 2.92 -4.18 -36.82
C TYR A 454 2.79 -5.57 -36.20
N VAL A 455 3.77 -6.45 -36.39
CA VAL A 455 3.81 -7.77 -35.74
C VAL A 455 4.06 -7.62 -34.23
N THR A 456 5.07 -6.84 -33.86
CA THR A 456 5.34 -6.52 -32.45
C THR A 456 4.23 -5.65 -31.88
N ALA A 457 3.65 -4.74 -32.69
CA ALA A 457 2.54 -3.89 -32.27
C ALA A 457 1.33 -4.69 -31.76
N VAL A 458 1.00 -5.85 -32.33
CA VAL A 458 -0.08 -6.72 -31.83
C VAL A 458 0.17 -7.15 -30.39
N LYS A 459 1.40 -7.56 -30.08
CA LYS A 459 1.77 -7.97 -28.71
C LYS A 459 1.61 -6.80 -27.74
N GLU A 460 2.11 -5.63 -28.09
CA GLU A 460 2.03 -4.44 -27.23
C GLU A 460 0.59 -3.97 -27.05
N ALA A 461 -0.26 -4.03 -28.08
CA ALA A 461 -1.67 -3.71 -28.00
C ALA A 461 -2.44 -4.65 -27.04
N HIS A 462 -2.06 -5.93 -27.00
CA HIS A 462 -2.63 -6.88 -26.05
C HIS A 462 -2.12 -6.67 -24.63
N LEU A 463 -0.84 -6.33 -24.44
CA LEU A 463 -0.25 -6.02 -23.14
C LEU A 463 -0.79 -4.70 -22.57
N PHE A 464 -1.04 -3.71 -23.41
CA PHE A 464 -1.76 -2.50 -23.03
C PHE A 464 -3.15 -2.85 -22.48
N GLY A 465 -3.83 -3.84 -23.06
CA GLY A 465 -5.08 -4.41 -22.57
C GLY A 465 -6.23 -3.41 -22.61
N MET A 466 -6.62 -2.91 -21.46
CA MET A 466 -7.61 -1.85 -21.23
C MET A 466 -8.89 -2.03 -22.06
N ALA A 467 -9.59 -3.15 -21.82
CA ALA A 467 -10.77 -3.51 -22.59
C ALA A 467 -12.00 -2.63 -22.26
N GLU A 468 -11.98 -1.94 -21.13
CA GLU A 468 -13.11 -1.17 -20.59
C GLU A 468 -13.09 0.31 -20.98
N TYR A 469 -12.09 0.76 -21.74
CA TYR A 469 -12.10 2.08 -22.33
C TYR A 469 -11.60 2.06 -23.79
N TYR A 470 -12.06 2.99 -24.61
CA TYR A 470 -11.99 2.94 -26.07
C TYR A 470 -10.57 2.82 -26.66
N TRP A 471 -9.52 3.29 -25.95
CA TRP A 471 -8.13 3.21 -26.43
C TRP A 471 -7.66 1.78 -26.66
N GLY A 472 -7.98 0.84 -25.78
CA GLY A 472 -7.59 -0.56 -25.93
C GLY A 472 -8.12 -1.19 -27.22
N PRO A 473 -9.45 -1.25 -27.41
CA PRO A 473 -10.03 -1.74 -28.66
C PRO A 473 -9.61 -0.93 -29.89
N MET A 474 -9.52 0.40 -29.81
CA MET A 474 -9.08 1.26 -30.91
C MET A 474 -7.68 0.90 -31.40
N LEU A 475 -6.72 0.77 -30.50
CA LEU A 475 -5.34 0.41 -30.83
C LEU A 475 -5.24 -0.99 -31.45
N ARG A 476 -6.02 -1.95 -30.93
CA ARG A 476 -6.08 -3.30 -31.52
C ARG A 476 -6.72 -3.28 -32.90
N ALA A 477 -7.79 -2.52 -33.12
CA ALA A 477 -8.44 -2.35 -34.41
C ALA A 477 -7.46 -1.82 -35.48
N ILE A 478 -6.75 -0.73 -35.14
CA ILE A 478 -5.73 -0.14 -36.03
C ILE A 478 -4.62 -1.15 -36.32
N THR A 479 -4.11 -1.85 -35.31
CA THR A 479 -3.03 -2.82 -35.47
C THR A 479 -3.44 -4.00 -36.39
N TYR A 480 -4.64 -4.56 -36.17
CA TYR A 480 -5.17 -5.63 -37.03
C TYR A 480 -5.44 -5.18 -38.46
N SER A 481 -5.88 -3.93 -38.66
CA SER A 481 -6.06 -3.35 -39.99
C SER A 481 -4.74 -3.28 -40.78
N TYR A 482 -3.63 -2.92 -40.12
CA TYR A 482 -2.30 -2.95 -40.75
C TYR A 482 -1.86 -4.36 -41.16
N LEU A 483 -2.30 -5.38 -40.46
CA LEU A 483 -2.00 -6.79 -40.74
C LEU A 483 -3.01 -7.45 -41.68
N ASN A 484 -3.94 -6.70 -42.30
CA ASN A 484 -5.02 -7.17 -43.16
C ASN A 484 -5.90 -8.26 -42.51
N LYS A 485 -6.08 -8.18 -41.16
CA LYS A 485 -6.97 -9.04 -40.39
C LYS A 485 -8.32 -8.36 -40.18
N GLU A 486 -9.04 -8.15 -41.26
CA GLU A 486 -10.28 -7.34 -41.32
C GLU A 486 -11.33 -7.74 -40.27
N ASP A 487 -11.61 -9.03 -40.12
CA ASP A 487 -12.64 -9.50 -39.15
C ASP A 487 -12.30 -9.12 -37.73
N HIS A 488 -11.02 -9.27 -37.34
CA HIS A 488 -10.54 -8.87 -36.01
C HIS A 488 -10.53 -7.35 -35.84
N ALA A 489 -10.12 -6.63 -36.86
CA ALA A 489 -10.09 -5.18 -36.87
C ALA A 489 -11.49 -4.59 -36.70
N ARG A 490 -12.49 -5.07 -37.45
CA ARG A 490 -13.89 -4.62 -37.32
C ARG A 490 -14.51 -4.98 -35.98
N LEU A 491 -14.20 -6.15 -35.42
CA LEU A 491 -14.68 -6.53 -34.08
C LEU A 491 -14.19 -5.56 -33.02
N GLU A 492 -12.89 -5.25 -33.00
CA GLU A 492 -12.30 -4.33 -32.02
C GLU A 492 -12.72 -2.87 -32.29
N TYR A 493 -12.87 -2.47 -33.55
CA TYR A 493 -13.40 -1.18 -33.95
C TYR A 493 -14.82 -0.93 -33.39
N ASN A 494 -15.72 -1.90 -33.54
CA ASN A 494 -17.10 -1.78 -33.02
C ASN A 494 -17.10 -1.62 -31.50
N LYS A 495 -16.23 -2.33 -30.77
CA LYS A 495 -16.07 -2.14 -29.32
C LYS A 495 -15.57 -0.73 -28.97
N ALA A 496 -14.61 -0.20 -29.74
CA ALA A 496 -14.10 1.14 -29.51
C ALA A 496 -15.20 2.20 -29.70
N VAL A 497 -16.02 2.07 -30.72
CA VAL A 497 -17.17 2.96 -30.99
C VAL A 497 -18.28 2.80 -29.94
N GLU A 498 -18.51 1.59 -29.45
CA GLU A 498 -19.47 1.36 -28.35
C GLU A 498 -19.03 2.10 -27.07
N LEU A 499 -17.74 2.06 -26.75
CA LEU A 499 -17.17 2.74 -25.57
C LEU A 499 -17.03 4.25 -25.75
N ASN A 500 -16.82 4.73 -26.98
CA ASN A 500 -16.78 6.15 -27.32
C ASN A 500 -17.52 6.40 -28.64
N PRO A 501 -18.83 6.67 -28.60
CA PRO A 501 -19.64 6.93 -29.80
C PRO A 501 -19.21 8.17 -30.59
N ASP A 502 -18.47 9.09 -29.97
CA ASP A 502 -17.99 10.31 -30.62
C ASP A 502 -16.65 10.12 -31.35
N LEU A 503 -16.00 8.97 -31.16
CA LEU A 503 -14.71 8.63 -31.79
C LEU A 503 -14.75 8.78 -33.31
N MET A 504 -15.86 8.39 -33.95
CA MET A 504 -16.05 8.50 -35.38
C MET A 504 -16.24 9.91 -35.92
N ARG A 505 -16.77 10.80 -35.08
CA ARG A 505 -17.00 12.21 -35.46
C ARG A 505 -15.74 13.04 -35.34
N ARG A 506 -14.89 12.73 -34.33
CA ARG A 506 -13.70 13.52 -33.99
C ARG A 506 -12.48 12.62 -33.75
N PRO A 507 -12.11 11.69 -34.68
CA PRO A 507 -11.02 10.75 -34.41
C PRO A 507 -9.68 11.45 -34.16
N ASN A 508 -9.35 12.50 -34.90
CA ASN A 508 -8.15 13.30 -34.70
C ASN A 508 -8.06 13.84 -33.27
N HIS A 509 -9.17 14.37 -32.75
CA HIS A 509 -9.23 14.93 -31.41
C HIS A 509 -8.88 13.89 -30.33
N TYR A 510 -9.49 12.70 -30.39
CA TYR A 510 -9.27 11.66 -29.40
C TYR A 510 -7.90 11.01 -29.50
N ILE A 511 -7.36 10.83 -30.70
CA ILE A 511 -6.02 10.28 -30.92
C ILE A 511 -4.96 11.29 -30.48
N SER A 512 -5.16 12.59 -30.72
CA SER A 512 -4.21 13.65 -30.35
C SER A 512 -4.08 13.89 -28.84
N TYR A 513 -4.89 13.27 -28.00
CA TYR A 513 -4.63 13.30 -26.55
C TYR A 513 -3.28 12.70 -26.16
N PHE A 514 -2.84 11.65 -26.86
CA PHE A 514 -1.59 10.95 -26.57
C PHE A 514 -0.64 10.82 -27.75
N VAL A 515 -1.08 11.07 -28.96
CA VAL A 515 -0.23 11.02 -30.16
C VAL A 515 0.05 12.43 -30.63
N THR A 516 1.29 12.88 -30.42
CA THR A 516 1.72 14.26 -30.74
C THR A 516 2.33 14.41 -32.14
N ASP A 517 2.64 13.28 -32.82
CA ASP A 517 3.15 13.24 -34.19
C ASP A 517 1.97 13.34 -35.19
N PRO A 518 1.83 14.45 -35.94
CA PRO A 518 0.69 14.63 -36.85
C PRO A 518 0.60 13.56 -37.96
N ASP A 519 1.74 13.09 -38.47
CA ASP A 519 1.76 12.06 -39.54
C ASP A 519 1.24 10.73 -39.00
N LEU A 520 1.57 10.40 -37.74
CA LEU A 520 1.05 9.20 -37.10
C LEU A 520 -0.45 9.33 -36.77
N VAL A 521 -0.91 10.50 -36.35
CA VAL A 521 -2.35 10.79 -36.15
C VAL A 521 -3.11 10.53 -37.46
N ASP A 522 -2.65 11.13 -38.56
CA ASP A 522 -3.31 10.97 -39.88
C ASP A 522 -3.34 9.51 -40.35
N GLN A 523 -2.26 8.76 -40.14
CA GLN A 523 -2.22 7.33 -40.43
C GLN A 523 -3.23 6.54 -39.59
N MET A 524 -3.30 6.79 -38.27
CA MET A 524 -4.23 6.09 -37.39
C MET A 524 -5.69 6.42 -37.74
N VAL A 525 -5.99 7.69 -38.00
CA VAL A 525 -7.32 8.13 -38.46
C VAL A 525 -7.72 7.50 -39.78
N GLY A 526 -6.80 7.46 -40.74
CA GLY A 526 -7.04 6.80 -42.05
C GLY A 526 -7.42 5.33 -41.89
N ARG A 527 -6.78 4.61 -40.97
CA ARG A 527 -7.13 3.20 -40.69
C ARG A 527 -8.50 3.05 -40.02
N LEU A 528 -8.85 3.93 -39.09
CA LEU A 528 -10.19 3.91 -38.47
C LEU A 528 -11.29 4.25 -39.49
N SER A 529 -11.05 5.21 -40.38
CA SER A 529 -12.00 5.59 -41.40
C SER A 529 -12.28 4.45 -42.39
N HIS A 530 -11.23 3.70 -42.79
CA HIS A 530 -11.39 2.51 -43.64
C HIS A 530 -12.20 1.40 -42.96
N LEU A 531 -12.12 1.24 -41.65
CA LEU A 531 -12.90 0.26 -40.89
C LEU A 531 -14.37 0.66 -40.71
N ALA A 532 -14.68 1.95 -40.89
CA ALA A 532 -16.03 2.49 -40.83
C ALA A 532 -16.85 2.22 -42.10
N GLU A 533 -16.15 2.03 -43.23
CA GLU A 533 -16.73 1.66 -44.53
C GLU A 533 -17.05 0.15 -44.60
#